data_8908acdac2962de3a04c541f6f0d9dfd
#
_entry.id   8908acdac2962de3a04c541f6f0d9dfd
#
_cell.length_a   1.000
_cell.length_b   1.000
_cell.length_c   1.000
_cell.angle_alpha   90.00
_cell.angle_beta   90.00
_cell.angle_gamma   90.00
#
_symmetry.space_group_name_H-M   'P 1'
#
loop_
_entity.id
_entity.type
_entity.pdbx_description
1 polymer ?
#
loop_
_entity_poly.entity_id
_entity_poly.type
_entity_poly.pdbx_seq_one_letter_code
_entity_poly.pdbx_strand_id
1 'polypeptide(L)'
;LGKCNELASGEELDDEQLTHWLNSSEIDKLFIKPVSGRGGRGILVAKRRNGEFYVDNQVVNYAFLTNLPGSYIAEYGIIQSDYISAVYSKSVNTLRVITKKDPNTNQVTILSVILRIGLAGAEVDNGSQGGIMLALDYETGQPIYGVAMVDYGHQKLPLHPDSGYPFSEFFLRDWPNFRKNIISIAERFTTLNLAGWDFAITDNGPVVIEVNTFFGIDHAQAGGGGFK
;
A
#
# COMPACT_ATOMS: atom_id res chain seq x y z
N LEU A 1 2.51 31.30 -2.99
CA LEU A 1 2.29 30.17 -3.89
C LEU A 1 3.21 29.04 -3.47
N GLY A 2 2.70 27.81 -3.46
CA GLY A 2 3.49 26.60 -3.20
C GLY A 2 4.54 26.37 -4.30
N LYS A 3 5.41 25.39 -4.06
CA LYS A 3 6.44 24.98 -5.01
C LYS A 3 6.29 23.49 -5.28
N CYS A 4 6.64 23.08 -6.49
CA CYS A 4 6.74 21.67 -6.87
C CYS A 4 8.23 21.29 -6.90
N ASN A 5 8.60 20.21 -6.22
CA ASN A 5 9.95 19.69 -6.22
C ASN A 5 9.94 18.20 -6.55
N GLU A 6 10.91 17.75 -7.33
CA GLU A 6 11.15 16.32 -7.50
C GLU A 6 11.74 15.74 -6.21
N LEU A 7 11.15 14.64 -5.68
CA LEU A 7 11.60 14.06 -4.41
C LEU A 7 13.00 13.44 -4.49
N ALA A 8 13.37 12.90 -5.65
CA ALA A 8 14.66 12.21 -5.81
C ALA A 8 15.84 13.16 -5.84
N SER A 9 15.73 14.29 -6.57
CA SER A 9 16.80 15.30 -6.72
C SER A 9 16.68 16.46 -5.75
N GLY A 10 15.46 16.76 -5.27
CA GLY A 10 15.13 17.97 -4.52
C GLY A 10 15.02 19.22 -5.41
N GLU A 11 15.16 19.09 -6.72
CA GLU A 11 15.08 20.20 -7.65
C GLU A 11 13.66 20.75 -7.75
N GLU A 12 13.55 22.09 -7.81
CA GLU A 12 12.27 22.77 -8.03
C GLU A 12 11.89 22.62 -9.52
N LEU A 13 10.68 22.12 -9.76
CA LEU A 13 10.12 21.94 -11.09
C LEU A 13 9.32 23.21 -11.48
N ASP A 14 9.53 23.69 -12.69
CA ASP A 14 8.65 24.66 -13.33
C ASP A 14 7.41 23.98 -13.95
N ASP A 15 6.54 24.78 -14.59
CA ASP A 15 5.30 24.28 -15.20
C ASP A 15 5.56 23.31 -16.37
N GLU A 16 6.58 23.55 -17.18
CA GLU A 16 6.96 22.69 -18.30
C GLU A 16 7.52 21.36 -17.82
N GLN A 17 8.43 21.39 -16.86
CA GLN A 17 9.04 20.21 -16.24
C GLN A 17 7.99 19.35 -15.53
N LEU A 18 7.07 19.97 -14.78
CA LEU A 18 5.96 19.25 -14.14
C LEU A 18 5.04 18.63 -15.17
N THR A 19 4.70 19.35 -16.24
CA THR A 19 3.87 18.82 -17.33
C THR A 19 4.55 17.65 -18.01
N HIS A 20 5.87 17.72 -18.23
CA HIS A 20 6.64 16.60 -18.74
C HIS A 20 6.58 15.40 -17.79
N TRP A 21 6.76 15.61 -16.48
CA TRP A 21 6.66 14.55 -15.48
C TRP A 21 5.25 13.93 -15.47
N LEU A 22 4.19 14.69 -15.46
CA LEU A 22 2.81 14.19 -15.50
C LEU A 22 2.52 13.34 -16.75
N ASN A 23 3.24 13.57 -17.84
CA ASN A 23 3.09 12.84 -19.10
C ASN A 23 4.13 11.73 -19.31
N SER A 24 5.10 11.58 -18.41
CA SER A 24 6.20 10.60 -18.54
C SER A 24 5.81 9.16 -18.29
N SER A 25 4.60 8.90 -17.81
CA SER A 25 4.08 7.57 -17.50
C SER A 25 2.74 7.32 -18.17
N GLU A 26 2.48 6.07 -18.58
CA GLU A 26 1.18 5.63 -19.09
C GLU A 26 0.19 5.25 -17.96
N ILE A 27 0.58 5.42 -16.71
CA ILE A 27 -0.27 5.12 -15.56
C ILE A 27 -1.45 6.08 -15.51
N ASP A 28 -2.66 5.54 -15.32
CA ASP A 28 -3.91 6.29 -15.37
C ASP A 28 -4.34 6.90 -14.04
N LYS A 29 -3.62 6.60 -12.96
CA LYS A 29 -3.92 7.14 -11.63
C LYS A 29 -2.73 7.87 -11.04
N LEU A 30 -2.98 9.02 -10.41
CA LEU A 30 -2.04 9.78 -9.61
C LEU A 30 -2.63 9.99 -8.21
N PHE A 31 -1.85 9.72 -7.19
CA PHE A 31 -2.23 9.97 -5.80
C PHE A 31 -1.53 11.22 -5.30
N ILE A 32 -2.31 12.19 -4.82
CA ILE A 32 -1.80 13.42 -4.23
C ILE A 32 -2.11 13.36 -2.74
N LYS A 33 -1.09 13.11 -1.93
CA LYS A 33 -1.21 12.77 -0.51
C LYS A 33 -0.70 13.92 0.35
N PRO A 34 -1.43 14.38 1.38
CA PRO A 34 -0.87 15.34 2.33
C PRO A 34 0.31 14.71 3.08
N VAL A 35 1.42 15.47 3.24
CA VAL A 35 2.61 15.02 3.97
C VAL A 35 2.28 14.72 5.44
N SER A 36 1.32 15.46 6.00
CA SER A 36 0.82 15.24 7.35
C SER A 36 -0.63 14.76 7.28
N GLY A 37 -0.87 13.50 7.60
CA GLY A 37 -2.21 12.90 7.59
C GLY A 37 -2.19 11.48 8.14
N ARG A 38 -3.35 10.92 8.43
CA ARG A 38 -3.50 9.52 8.89
C ARG A 38 -4.72 8.88 8.25
N GLY A 39 -4.62 7.57 7.96
CA GLY A 39 -5.76 6.76 7.52
C GLY A 39 -6.34 7.19 6.17
N GLY A 40 -5.53 7.70 5.26
CA GLY A 40 -5.96 8.06 3.91
C GLY A 40 -6.77 9.36 3.80
N ARG A 41 -6.91 10.13 4.89
CA ARG A 41 -7.68 11.38 4.89
C ARG A 41 -6.98 12.46 4.06
N GLY A 42 -7.74 13.12 3.18
CA GLY A 42 -7.23 14.22 2.35
C GLY A 42 -6.42 13.76 1.13
N ILE A 43 -6.36 12.47 0.84
CA ILE A 43 -5.79 11.96 -0.41
C ILE A 43 -6.72 12.34 -1.56
N LEU A 44 -6.14 12.99 -2.58
CA LEU A 44 -6.82 13.25 -3.84
C LEU A 44 -6.37 12.19 -4.84
N VAL A 45 -7.33 11.54 -5.49
CA VAL A 45 -7.06 10.57 -6.55
C VAL A 45 -7.36 11.22 -7.89
N ALA A 46 -6.31 11.51 -8.65
CA ALA A 46 -6.46 12.01 -10.00
C ALA A 46 -6.50 10.84 -10.99
N LYS A 47 -7.42 10.91 -11.94
CA LYS A 47 -7.59 9.92 -13.02
C LYS A 47 -7.28 10.55 -14.36
N ARG A 48 -6.56 9.82 -15.22
CA ARG A 48 -6.22 10.29 -16.57
C ARG A 48 -7.44 10.25 -17.47
N ARG A 49 -7.68 11.36 -18.17
CA ARG A 49 -8.73 11.49 -19.21
C ARG A 49 -8.16 12.33 -20.35
N ASN A 50 -8.21 11.83 -21.58
CA ASN A 50 -7.72 12.55 -22.77
C ASN A 50 -6.25 13.03 -22.62
N GLY A 51 -5.41 12.25 -21.96
CA GLY A 51 -3.99 12.59 -21.76
C GLY A 51 -3.67 13.41 -20.51
N GLU A 52 -4.66 14.00 -19.84
CA GLU A 52 -4.46 14.82 -18.65
C GLU A 52 -5.02 14.15 -17.39
N PHE A 53 -4.47 14.48 -16.22
CA PHE A 53 -5.00 14.04 -14.93
C PHE A 53 -6.05 15.01 -14.40
N TYR A 54 -7.13 14.45 -13.84
CA TYR A 54 -8.24 15.17 -13.25
C TYR A 54 -8.53 14.67 -11.83
N VAL A 55 -8.66 15.62 -10.89
CA VAL A 55 -9.34 15.41 -9.61
C VAL A 55 -10.72 15.98 -9.77
N ASP A 56 -11.75 15.12 -9.75
CA ASP A 56 -13.12 15.44 -10.11
C ASP A 56 -13.20 16.03 -11.54
N ASN A 57 -13.41 17.36 -11.65
CA ASN A 57 -13.45 18.09 -12.91
C ASN A 57 -12.33 19.11 -13.06
N GLN A 58 -11.33 19.11 -12.18
CA GLN A 58 -10.21 20.03 -12.22
C GLN A 58 -8.97 19.34 -12.79
N VAL A 59 -8.34 19.97 -13.78
CA VAL A 59 -7.06 19.48 -14.34
C VAL A 59 -5.96 19.62 -13.29
N VAL A 60 -5.20 18.57 -13.11
CA VAL A 60 -3.98 18.57 -12.27
C VAL A 60 -2.83 19.17 -13.10
N ASN A 61 -2.45 20.37 -12.78
CA ASN A 61 -1.34 21.10 -13.38
C ASN A 61 -0.56 21.84 -12.29
N TYR A 62 0.42 22.63 -12.69
CA TYR A 62 1.26 23.40 -11.75
C TYR A 62 0.43 24.32 -10.84
N ALA A 63 -0.54 25.05 -11.41
CA ALA A 63 -1.40 25.94 -10.64
C ALA A 63 -2.29 25.16 -9.65
N PHE A 64 -2.83 24.00 -10.04
CA PHE A 64 -3.61 23.15 -9.14
C PHE A 64 -2.77 22.70 -7.95
N LEU A 65 -1.58 22.15 -8.18
CA LEU A 65 -0.73 21.60 -7.11
C LEU A 65 -0.19 22.68 -6.17
N THR A 66 0.24 23.83 -6.72
CA THR A 66 0.81 24.93 -5.91
C THR A 66 -0.23 25.71 -5.11
N ASN A 67 -1.52 25.58 -5.43
CA ASN A 67 -2.63 26.15 -4.66
C ASN A 67 -3.22 25.21 -3.60
N LEU A 68 -2.74 23.97 -3.49
CA LEU A 68 -3.19 23.06 -2.43
C LEU A 68 -2.80 23.59 -1.04
N PRO A 69 -3.67 23.48 -0.03
CA PRO A 69 -3.39 23.98 1.31
C PRO A 69 -2.40 23.06 2.05
N GLY A 70 -1.15 23.47 2.17
CA GLY A 70 -0.10 22.73 2.85
C GLY A 70 0.86 22.01 1.90
N SER A 71 1.52 20.95 2.39
CA SER A 71 2.49 20.18 1.63
C SER A 71 1.90 18.82 1.23
N TYR A 72 2.09 18.46 -0.03
CA TYR A 72 1.60 17.21 -0.62
C TYR A 72 2.72 16.47 -1.34
N ILE A 73 2.58 15.16 -1.44
CA ILE A 73 3.37 14.30 -2.32
C ILE A 73 2.46 13.81 -3.43
N ALA A 74 2.87 14.00 -4.68
CA ALA A 74 2.20 13.43 -5.84
C ALA A 74 3.01 12.22 -6.33
N GLU A 75 2.34 11.09 -6.49
CA GLU A 75 2.96 9.85 -6.95
C GLU A 75 2.03 9.08 -7.88
N TYR A 76 2.61 8.41 -8.87
CA TYR A 76 1.85 7.54 -9.75
C TYR A 76 1.23 6.36 -8.98
N GLY A 77 0.05 5.93 -9.43
CA GLY A 77 -0.59 4.74 -8.92
C GLY A 77 0.26 3.49 -9.20
N ILE A 78 0.25 2.59 -8.25
CA ILE A 78 0.96 1.31 -8.40
C ILE A 78 0.09 0.35 -9.22
N ILE A 79 0.71 -0.34 -10.17
CA ILE A 79 0.09 -1.46 -10.89
C ILE A 79 0.47 -2.73 -10.13
N GLN A 80 -0.51 -3.31 -9.44
CA GLN A 80 -0.32 -4.58 -8.75
C GLN A 80 -0.32 -5.75 -9.73
N SER A 81 0.34 -6.85 -9.37
CA SER A 81 0.39 -8.08 -10.18
C SER A 81 -1.00 -8.64 -10.46
N ASP A 82 -1.17 -9.29 -11.61
CA ASP A 82 -2.45 -9.85 -12.02
C ASP A 82 -3.01 -10.88 -11.03
N TYR A 83 -2.14 -11.71 -10.40
CA TYR A 83 -2.62 -12.70 -9.44
C TYR A 83 -3.13 -12.09 -8.12
N ILE A 84 -2.66 -10.89 -7.77
CA ILE A 84 -3.21 -10.11 -6.66
C ILE A 84 -4.52 -9.44 -7.09
N SER A 85 -4.56 -8.92 -8.32
CA SER A 85 -5.78 -8.34 -8.92
C SER A 85 -6.90 -9.36 -9.06
N ALA A 86 -6.58 -10.64 -9.27
CA ALA A 86 -7.56 -11.72 -9.30
C ALA A 86 -8.29 -11.91 -7.96
N VAL A 87 -7.65 -11.59 -6.84
CA VAL A 87 -8.31 -11.60 -5.53
C VAL A 87 -9.29 -10.43 -5.44
N TYR A 88 -8.84 -9.21 -5.77
CA TYR A 88 -9.67 -8.02 -5.84
C TYR A 88 -8.96 -6.94 -6.67
N SER A 89 -9.62 -6.45 -7.73
CA SER A 89 -9.00 -5.57 -8.73
C SER A 89 -9.25 -4.08 -8.52
N LYS A 90 -10.18 -3.69 -7.64
CA LYS A 90 -10.58 -2.27 -7.49
C LYS A 90 -9.65 -1.47 -6.60
N SER A 91 -8.90 -2.13 -5.70
CA SER A 91 -7.87 -1.51 -4.88
C SER A 91 -6.49 -2.13 -5.13
N VAL A 92 -5.45 -1.40 -4.77
CA VAL A 92 -4.14 -2.01 -4.52
C VAL A 92 -4.26 -2.77 -3.20
N ASN A 93 -4.10 -4.11 -3.24
CA ASN A 93 -4.16 -4.95 -2.07
C ASN A 93 -2.77 -5.04 -1.47
N THR A 94 -2.61 -4.55 -0.23
CA THR A 94 -1.29 -4.36 0.36
C THR A 94 -0.89 -5.50 1.29
N LEU A 95 0.37 -5.88 1.22
CA LEU A 95 0.96 -6.81 2.16
C LEU A 95 1.45 -6.04 3.38
N ARG A 96 0.73 -6.11 4.50
CA ARG A 96 1.17 -5.61 5.79
C ARG A 96 2.16 -6.60 6.40
N VAL A 97 3.40 -6.19 6.55
CA VAL A 97 4.46 -6.97 7.20
C VAL A 97 4.90 -6.28 8.47
N ILE A 98 4.87 -6.99 9.60
CA ILE A 98 5.43 -6.48 10.85
C ILE A 98 6.82 -7.08 11.03
N THR A 99 7.80 -6.20 11.21
CA THR A 99 9.19 -6.59 11.46
C THR A 99 9.67 -6.11 12.81
N LYS A 100 10.51 -6.94 13.44
CA LYS A 100 11.28 -6.59 14.63
C LYS A 100 12.76 -6.69 14.28
N LYS A 101 13.53 -5.67 14.66
CA LYS A 101 14.98 -5.65 14.55
C LYS A 101 15.61 -5.74 15.95
N ASP A 102 16.56 -6.62 16.11
CA ASP A 102 17.39 -6.67 17.30
C ASP A 102 18.40 -5.52 17.27
N PRO A 103 18.39 -4.61 18.26
CA PRO A 103 19.28 -3.44 18.26
C PRO A 103 20.76 -3.77 18.43
N ASN A 104 21.10 -4.96 18.94
CA ASN A 104 22.49 -5.38 19.18
C ASN A 104 23.08 -6.08 17.96
N THR A 105 22.29 -6.94 17.29
CA THR A 105 22.76 -7.75 16.16
C THR A 105 22.35 -7.18 14.80
N ASN A 106 21.44 -6.20 14.78
CA ASN A 106 20.80 -5.65 13.59
C ASN A 106 19.98 -6.70 12.79
N GLN A 107 19.75 -7.88 13.36
CA GLN A 107 18.99 -8.93 12.72
C GLN A 107 17.51 -8.59 12.69
N VAL A 108 16.91 -8.70 11.50
CA VAL A 108 15.48 -8.47 11.28
C VAL A 108 14.72 -9.79 11.29
N THR A 109 13.62 -9.83 12.06
CA THR A 109 12.67 -10.93 12.11
C THR A 109 11.31 -10.45 11.64
N ILE A 110 10.65 -11.23 10.79
CA ILE A 110 9.25 -11.01 10.42
C ILE A 110 8.36 -11.64 11.48
N LEU A 111 7.47 -10.86 12.06
CA LEU A 111 6.54 -11.30 13.11
C LEU A 111 5.16 -11.66 12.55
N SER A 112 4.73 -11.00 11.48
CA SER A 112 3.39 -11.19 10.90
C SER A 112 3.38 -10.76 9.44
N VAL A 113 2.57 -11.45 8.65
CA VAL A 113 2.30 -11.14 7.24
C VAL A 113 0.81 -11.25 6.99
N ILE A 114 0.21 -10.18 6.47
CA ILE A 114 -1.22 -10.10 6.20
C ILE A 114 -1.42 -9.44 4.85
N LEU A 115 -2.18 -10.07 3.97
CA LEU A 115 -2.67 -9.40 2.78
C LEU A 115 -3.96 -8.65 3.15
N ARG A 116 -3.93 -7.33 3.02
CA ARG A 116 -5.11 -6.47 3.17
C ARG A 116 -5.79 -6.38 1.81
N ILE A 117 -7.09 -6.58 1.79
CA ILE A 117 -7.87 -6.70 0.55
C ILE A 117 -9.07 -5.76 0.65
N GLY A 118 -9.32 -5.00 -0.40
CA GLY A 118 -10.51 -4.15 -0.49
C GLY A 118 -11.80 -4.96 -0.55
N LEU A 119 -12.93 -4.32 -0.27
CA LEU A 119 -14.26 -4.93 -0.25
C LEU A 119 -15.33 -3.92 -0.65
N ALA A 120 -16.49 -4.40 -1.12
CA ALA A 120 -17.69 -3.61 -1.40
C ALA A 120 -17.47 -2.45 -2.38
N GLY A 121 -16.62 -2.65 -3.38
CA GLY A 121 -16.33 -1.64 -4.39
C GLY A 121 -15.29 -0.59 -3.98
N ALA A 122 -14.69 -0.70 -2.78
CA ALA A 122 -13.68 0.24 -2.30
C ALA A 122 -12.45 0.28 -3.20
N GLU A 123 -11.94 1.48 -3.44
CA GLU A 123 -10.67 1.71 -4.16
C GLU A 123 -9.44 1.67 -3.22
N VAL A 124 -9.66 1.37 -1.93
CA VAL A 124 -8.63 1.22 -0.89
C VAL A 124 -8.84 -0.07 -0.11
N ASP A 125 -7.75 -0.65 0.40
CA ASP A 125 -7.74 -1.91 1.14
C ASP A 125 -7.81 -1.74 2.68
N ASN A 126 -8.21 -0.56 3.13
CA ASN A 126 -8.12 -0.20 4.55
C ASN A 126 -9.11 -0.99 5.41
N GLY A 127 -8.60 -1.77 6.36
CA GLY A 127 -9.40 -2.56 7.29
C GLY A 127 -10.37 -1.73 8.14
N SER A 128 -10.05 -0.47 8.46
CA SER A 128 -10.96 0.44 9.15
C SER A 128 -12.16 0.89 8.29
N GLN A 129 -12.14 0.58 7.00
CA GLN A 129 -13.21 0.84 6.04
C GLN A 129 -13.89 -0.45 5.55
N GLY A 130 -13.77 -1.54 6.31
CA GLY A 130 -14.43 -2.81 6.01
C GLY A 130 -13.60 -3.82 5.20
N GLY A 131 -12.32 -3.56 4.95
CA GLY A 131 -11.46 -4.47 4.20
C GLY A 131 -11.27 -5.84 4.85
N ILE A 132 -10.82 -6.80 4.06
CA ILE A 132 -10.52 -8.17 4.50
C ILE A 132 -9.04 -8.29 4.84
N MET A 133 -8.75 -9.06 5.88
CA MET A 133 -7.41 -9.44 6.30
C MET A 133 -7.19 -10.92 6.01
N LEU A 134 -6.38 -11.26 5.02
CA LEU A 134 -5.95 -12.62 4.76
C LEU A 134 -4.61 -12.86 5.47
N ALA A 135 -4.65 -13.63 6.56
CA ALA A 135 -3.45 -14.00 7.28
C ALA A 135 -2.62 -15.00 6.48
N LEU A 136 -1.33 -14.78 6.45
CA LEU A 136 -0.38 -15.64 5.76
C LEU A 136 0.67 -16.16 6.75
N ASP A 137 1.05 -17.40 6.58
CA ASP A 137 2.19 -17.97 7.28
C ASP A 137 3.48 -17.27 6.81
N TYR A 138 4.21 -16.66 7.73
CA TYR A 138 5.35 -15.82 7.39
C TYR A 138 6.60 -16.62 6.94
N GLU A 139 6.64 -17.94 7.17
CA GLU A 139 7.71 -18.79 6.66
C GLU A 139 7.41 -19.28 5.23
N THR A 140 6.17 -19.67 4.97
CA THR A 140 5.78 -20.31 3.71
C THR A 140 5.05 -19.39 2.72
N GLY A 141 4.48 -18.27 3.19
CA GLY A 141 3.63 -17.39 2.39
C GLY A 141 2.25 -17.96 2.08
N GLN A 142 1.89 -19.08 2.70
CA GLN A 142 0.61 -19.76 2.49
C GLN A 142 -0.52 -19.09 3.30
N PRO A 143 -1.77 -19.12 2.79
CA PRO A 143 -2.89 -18.56 3.50
C PRO A 143 -3.23 -19.39 4.73
N ILE A 144 -3.58 -18.70 5.82
CA ILE A 144 -4.09 -19.33 7.04
C ILE A 144 -5.61 -19.22 7.05
N TYR A 145 -6.15 -18.00 7.00
CA TYR A 145 -7.57 -17.70 6.82
C TYR A 145 -7.81 -16.21 6.53
N GLY A 146 -8.95 -15.89 5.92
CA GLY A 146 -9.42 -14.52 5.72
C GLY A 146 -10.41 -14.11 6.83
N VAL A 147 -10.33 -12.86 7.26
CA VAL A 147 -11.22 -12.27 8.26
C VAL A 147 -11.72 -10.92 7.77
N ALA A 148 -13.04 -10.72 7.76
CA ALA A 148 -13.64 -9.41 7.58
C ALA A 148 -13.65 -8.66 8.92
N MET A 149 -13.09 -7.43 8.93
CA MET A 149 -12.78 -6.74 10.19
C MET A 149 -13.97 -5.98 10.79
N VAL A 150 -14.84 -5.40 10.01
CA VAL A 150 -15.86 -4.47 10.53
C VAL A 150 -17.27 -4.98 10.28
N ASP A 151 -17.68 -5.09 9.02
CA ASP A 151 -19.09 -5.31 8.68
C ASP A 151 -19.56 -6.75 8.90
N TYR A 152 -18.64 -7.70 8.98
CA TYR A 152 -18.92 -9.14 9.13
C TYR A 152 -18.57 -9.70 10.51
N GLY A 153 -18.33 -8.83 11.50
CA GLY A 153 -18.13 -9.25 12.88
C GLY A 153 -16.93 -10.16 13.11
N HIS A 154 -15.82 -9.95 12.44
CA HIS A 154 -14.59 -10.76 12.52
C HIS A 154 -14.82 -12.24 12.10
N GLN A 155 -15.73 -12.48 11.19
CA GLN A 155 -16.00 -13.84 10.69
C GLN A 155 -14.86 -14.32 9.78
N LYS A 156 -14.50 -15.58 9.92
CA LYS A 156 -13.62 -16.25 8.97
C LYS A 156 -14.34 -16.47 7.66
N LEU A 157 -13.72 -16.07 6.57
CA LEU A 157 -14.26 -16.18 5.23
C LEU A 157 -13.45 -17.21 4.44
N PRO A 158 -14.10 -18.17 3.76
CA PRO A 158 -13.41 -19.12 2.87
C PRO A 158 -13.04 -18.49 1.52
N LEU A 159 -13.75 -17.45 1.11
CA LEU A 159 -13.58 -16.78 -0.17
C LEU A 159 -13.84 -15.26 -0.04
N HIS A 160 -13.37 -14.51 -1.02
CA HIS A 160 -13.63 -13.06 -1.11
C HIS A 160 -15.09 -12.82 -1.55
N PRO A 161 -15.90 -12.05 -0.79
CA PRO A 161 -17.34 -11.89 -1.07
C PRO A 161 -17.67 -11.33 -2.44
N ASP A 162 -16.91 -10.34 -2.93
CA ASP A 162 -17.20 -9.68 -4.22
C ASP A 162 -16.68 -10.48 -5.42
N SER A 163 -15.46 -11.01 -5.35
CA SER A 163 -14.83 -11.71 -6.48
C SER A 163 -15.11 -13.21 -6.51
N GLY A 164 -15.51 -13.79 -5.37
CA GLY A 164 -15.64 -15.24 -5.20
C GLY A 164 -14.30 -15.99 -5.16
N TYR A 165 -13.16 -15.26 -5.08
CA TYR A 165 -11.84 -15.86 -5.07
C TYR A 165 -11.65 -16.71 -3.79
N PRO A 166 -11.35 -18.03 -3.90
CA PRO A 166 -11.17 -18.89 -2.74
C PRO A 166 -9.80 -18.64 -2.10
N PHE A 167 -9.79 -18.22 -0.82
CA PHE A 167 -8.54 -17.90 -0.13
C PHE A 167 -7.59 -19.09 0.02
N SER A 168 -8.09 -20.31 -0.02
CA SER A 168 -7.27 -21.53 -0.02
C SER A 168 -6.41 -21.70 -1.28
N GLU A 169 -6.74 -21.03 -2.38
CA GLU A 169 -5.97 -21.04 -3.64
C GLU A 169 -4.93 -19.92 -3.71
N PHE A 170 -4.97 -19.01 -2.75
CA PHE A 170 -4.00 -17.92 -2.70
C PHE A 170 -2.63 -18.43 -2.24
N PHE A 171 -1.56 -17.89 -2.84
CA PHE A 171 -0.19 -18.02 -2.32
C PHE A 171 0.66 -16.85 -2.80
N LEU A 172 1.61 -16.43 -1.99
CA LEU A 172 2.57 -15.40 -2.38
C LEU A 172 3.60 -16.03 -3.33
N ARG A 173 3.54 -15.63 -4.60
CA ARG A 173 4.52 -16.09 -5.60
C ARG A 173 5.91 -15.61 -5.21
N ASP A 174 6.90 -16.48 -5.39
CA ASP A 174 8.31 -16.20 -5.08
C ASP A 174 8.54 -15.64 -3.65
N TRP A 175 7.76 -16.13 -2.67
CA TRP A 175 7.85 -15.68 -1.29
C TRP A 175 9.27 -15.72 -0.71
N PRO A 176 10.12 -16.72 -0.95
CA PRO A 176 11.49 -16.72 -0.43
C PRO A 176 12.33 -15.51 -0.84
N ASN A 177 12.26 -15.07 -2.10
CA ASN A 177 12.96 -13.88 -2.56
C ASN A 177 12.28 -12.59 -2.08
N PHE A 178 10.95 -12.57 -2.08
CA PHE A 178 10.17 -11.46 -1.57
C PHE A 178 10.50 -11.20 -0.09
N ARG A 179 10.54 -12.25 0.72
CA ARG A 179 10.91 -12.21 2.15
C ARG A 179 12.33 -11.66 2.35
N LYS A 180 13.31 -12.08 1.55
CA LYS A 180 14.67 -11.54 1.57
C LYS A 180 14.71 -10.05 1.28
N ASN A 181 13.94 -9.59 0.27
CA ASN A 181 13.87 -8.18 -0.08
C ASN A 181 13.27 -7.35 1.06
N ILE A 182 12.20 -7.82 1.70
CA ILE A 182 11.60 -7.15 2.86
C ILE A 182 12.62 -7.01 3.99
N ILE A 183 13.32 -8.08 4.34
CA ILE A 183 14.34 -8.06 5.39
C ILE A 183 15.45 -7.07 5.04
N SER A 184 15.98 -7.11 3.81
CA SER A 184 17.02 -6.19 3.35
C SER A 184 16.58 -4.74 3.37
N ILE A 185 15.33 -4.44 3.03
CA ILE A 185 14.76 -3.10 3.15
C ILE A 185 14.72 -2.67 4.61
N ALA A 186 14.19 -3.51 5.51
CA ALA A 186 14.06 -3.19 6.93
C ALA A 186 15.43 -3.01 7.62
N GLU A 187 16.47 -3.75 7.21
CA GLU A 187 17.83 -3.60 7.72
C GLU A 187 18.44 -2.22 7.46
N ARG A 188 18.08 -1.58 6.33
CA ARG A 188 18.57 -0.24 5.97
C ARG A 188 18.07 0.87 6.90
N PHE A 189 16.94 0.68 7.56
CA PHE A 189 16.35 1.67 8.47
C PHE A 189 16.86 1.45 9.89
N THR A 190 18.02 2.03 10.21
CA THR A 190 18.74 1.79 11.47
C THR A 190 18.00 2.20 12.73
N THR A 191 17.02 3.10 12.63
CA THR A 191 16.24 3.63 13.76
C THR A 191 14.90 2.91 13.99
N LEU A 192 14.52 2.00 13.10
CA LEU A 192 13.23 1.30 13.17
C LEU A 192 13.40 -0.11 13.74
N ASN A 193 13.27 -0.24 15.06
CA ASN A 193 13.38 -1.55 15.73
C ASN A 193 12.08 -2.36 15.66
N LEU A 194 10.93 -1.70 15.53
CA LEU A 194 9.63 -2.32 15.31
C LEU A 194 8.87 -1.49 14.29
N ALA A 195 8.46 -2.09 13.20
CA ALA A 195 7.79 -1.39 12.11
C ALA A 195 6.71 -2.24 11.44
N GLY A 196 5.64 -1.58 11.02
CA GLY A 196 4.62 -2.14 10.13
C GLY A 196 4.80 -1.55 8.73
N TRP A 197 5.13 -2.39 7.78
CA TRP A 197 5.37 -2.04 6.39
C TRP A 197 4.16 -2.36 5.55
N ASP A 198 3.80 -1.49 4.63
CA ASP A 198 2.82 -1.75 3.59
C ASP A 198 3.54 -1.88 2.24
N PHE A 199 3.47 -3.09 1.67
CA PHE A 199 4.03 -3.38 0.36
C PHE A 199 2.92 -3.61 -0.66
N ALA A 200 3.03 -2.99 -1.82
CA ALA A 200 2.33 -3.47 -3.00
C ALA A 200 3.12 -4.60 -3.65
N ILE A 201 2.42 -5.56 -4.22
CA ILE A 201 3.01 -6.68 -4.93
C ILE A 201 2.86 -6.40 -6.42
N THR A 202 3.98 -6.15 -7.10
CA THR A 202 4.04 -5.91 -8.54
C THR A 202 4.77 -7.04 -9.25
N ASP A 203 4.70 -7.08 -10.56
CA ASP A 203 5.44 -8.07 -11.36
C ASP A 203 6.98 -7.86 -11.28
N ASN A 204 7.40 -6.66 -10.86
CA ASN A 204 8.81 -6.33 -10.64
C ASN A 204 9.26 -6.54 -9.17
N GLY A 205 8.40 -7.13 -8.33
CA GLY A 205 8.67 -7.38 -6.91
C GLY A 205 7.93 -6.43 -5.98
N PRO A 206 8.29 -6.42 -4.66
CA PRO A 206 7.64 -5.59 -3.66
C PRO A 206 8.00 -4.12 -3.80
N VAL A 207 6.98 -3.26 -3.74
CA VAL A 207 7.12 -1.80 -3.67
C VAL A 207 6.64 -1.32 -2.32
N VAL A 208 7.49 -0.60 -1.58
CA VAL A 208 7.10 0.01 -0.30
C VAL A 208 6.13 1.16 -0.57
N ILE A 209 4.94 1.09 0.03
CA ILE A 209 3.96 2.19 0.00
C ILE A 209 4.19 3.11 1.19
N GLU A 210 4.28 2.53 2.39
CA GLU A 210 4.53 3.28 3.63
C GLU A 210 5.16 2.40 4.70
N VAL A 211 5.77 3.06 5.69
CA VAL A 211 6.23 2.43 6.92
C VAL A 211 5.60 3.13 8.12
N ASN A 212 5.07 2.34 9.03
CA ASN A 212 4.38 2.80 10.22
C ASN A 212 5.13 2.37 11.48
N THR A 213 5.44 3.33 12.36
CA THR A 213 5.98 3.07 13.70
C THR A 213 4.87 2.94 14.76
N PHE A 214 3.69 3.48 14.46
CA PHE A 214 2.46 3.37 15.24
C PHE A 214 1.40 2.64 14.41
N PHE A 215 1.48 1.32 14.37
CA PHE A 215 0.53 0.48 13.65
C PHE A 215 -0.36 -0.31 14.63
N GLY A 216 -1.64 -0.51 14.25
CA GLY A 216 -2.53 -1.39 14.98
C GLY A 216 -2.05 -2.84 14.91
N ILE A 217 -1.97 -3.50 16.05
CA ILE A 217 -1.63 -4.93 16.14
C ILE A 217 -2.86 -5.83 16.06
N ASP A 218 -4.04 -5.26 16.18
CA ASP A 218 -5.35 -5.92 16.10
C ASP A 218 -5.51 -6.69 14.78
N HIS A 219 -5.12 -6.10 13.67
CA HIS A 219 -5.13 -6.77 12.36
C HIS A 219 -4.23 -8.01 12.32
N ALA A 220 -3.02 -7.88 12.87
CA ALA A 220 -2.07 -8.98 12.93
C ALA A 220 -2.56 -10.10 13.85
N GLN A 221 -3.18 -9.73 14.98
CA GLN A 221 -3.71 -10.69 15.95
C GLN A 221 -4.99 -11.36 15.45
N ALA A 222 -5.89 -10.62 14.78
CA ALA A 222 -7.09 -11.19 14.17
C ALA A 222 -6.75 -12.23 13.10
N GLY A 223 -5.73 -11.94 12.28
CA GLY A 223 -5.27 -12.84 11.23
C GLY A 223 -4.34 -13.95 11.70
N GLY A 224 -3.44 -13.71 12.65
CA GLY A 224 -2.37 -14.64 13.04
C GLY A 224 -2.61 -15.41 14.34
N GLY A 225 -3.71 -15.18 15.04
CA GLY A 225 -4.01 -15.88 16.32
C GLY A 225 -3.19 -15.40 17.52
N GLY A 226 -2.61 -14.19 17.42
CA GLY A 226 -1.78 -13.56 18.46
C GLY A 226 -0.28 -13.79 18.28
N PHE A 227 0.50 -12.89 18.81
CA PHE A 227 1.95 -13.06 18.89
C PHE A 227 2.27 -14.03 20.05
N LYS A 228 3.04 -15.06 19.76
CA LYS A 228 3.57 -15.99 20.76
C LYS A 228 4.93 -15.55 21.25
#